data_e3f8228823314d45d0b8df59a9709ac4
#
_entry.id   e3f8228823314d45d0b8df59a9709ac4
#
_cell.length_a   1.000
_cell.length_b   1.000
_cell.length_c   1.000
_cell.angle_alpha   90.00
_cell.angle_beta   90.00
_cell.angle_gamma   90.00
#
_symmetry.space_group_name_H-M   'P 1'
#
loop_
_entity.id
_entity.type
_entity.pdbx_description
1 polymer ?
#
loop_
_entity_poly.entity_id
_entity_poly.type
_entity_poly.pdbx_seq_one_letter_code
_entity_poly.pdbx_strand_id
1 'polypeptide(L)'
;MCCFGCSPNTKEKMPLEWIDKIIEESTQIDTVETIGFSGGEPFLEYQSLISEIKHAKSVGKKAICTSNGFWGVTYDRALEIVSEIQEAGLDRLSLSVDQFHGEYVSVDRIKNILRASSEKSLPVDIGSVITKNRSKLARIFDELAEEMVNVPHYTAACLPVGNAYTQIDKSDLIYDDYIFSRANRCFETTYFAIFPNGDVYPCCSQAGATEPLKIGNVQEYTLEGLYRKYNSNMNIRILKSEGLNWYLNLAEKIGYRKFFNEKYVNKCDLCRKIFSDKQFMNEINPYLEQEKEKIYAKYLETVRNDK
;
A
#
# COMPACT_ATOMS: atom_id res chain seq x y z
N MET A 1 8.66 -6.66 8.67
CA MET A 1 9.74 -5.83 8.05
C MET A 1 9.12 -4.57 7.44
N CYS A 2 9.39 -3.39 8.02
CA CYS A 2 8.74 -2.16 7.59
C CYS A 2 9.36 -1.62 6.30
N CYS A 3 8.55 -1.47 5.24
CA CYS A 3 9.00 -0.94 3.95
C CYS A 3 9.27 0.58 3.99
N PHE A 4 8.74 1.30 4.97
CA PHE A 4 8.98 2.73 5.18
C PHE A 4 10.12 3.03 6.17
N GLY A 5 10.74 2.01 6.73
CA GLY A 5 11.82 2.16 7.71
C GLY A 5 11.37 2.69 9.07
N CYS A 6 10.08 2.59 9.39
CA CYS A 6 9.56 3.01 10.68
C CYS A 6 10.20 2.21 11.82
N SER A 7 10.42 2.88 12.93
CA SER A 7 10.97 2.34 14.16
C SER A 7 10.25 2.97 15.37
N PRO A 8 10.40 2.44 16.60
CA PRO A 8 9.87 3.07 17.81
C PRO A 8 10.36 4.51 18.04
N ASN A 9 11.46 4.90 17.40
CA ASN A 9 12.01 6.25 17.47
C ASN A 9 11.44 7.20 16.40
N THR A 10 10.67 6.71 15.44
CA THR A 10 10.02 7.52 14.41
C THR A 10 8.86 8.28 15.05
N LYS A 11 8.95 9.62 15.07
CA LYS A 11 7.97 10.50 15.72
C LYS A 11 7.02 11.19 14.75
N GLU A 12 7.24 10.99 13.45
CA GLU A 12 6.38 11.60 12.43
C GLU A 12 4.97 11.03 12.52
N LYS A 13 4.00 11.91 12.70
CA LYS A 13 2.57 11.60 12.74
C LYS A 13 1.84 12.58 11.84
N MET A 14 0.81 12.11 11.17
CA MET A 14 -0.13 13.00 10.50
C MET A 14 -0.94 13.76 11.57
N PRO A 15 -1.05 15.09 11.48
CA PRO A 15 -1.93 15.87 12.35
C PRO A 15 -3.38 15.39 12.23
N LEU A 16 -4.10 15.29 13.35
CA LEU A 16 -5.49 14.83 13.35
C LEU A 16 -6.39 15.70 12.48
N GLU A 17 -6.17 17.01 12.48
CA GLU A 17 -6.88 17.97 11.63
C GLU A 17 -6.75 17.67 10.12
N TRP A 18 -5.64 17.05 9.69
CA TRP A 18 -5.49 16.63 8.30
C TRP A 18 -6.25 15.32 8.04
N ILE A 19 -6.27 14.41 9.01
CA ILE A 19 -7.03 13.16 8.91
C ILE A 19 -8.52 13.50 8.80
N ASP A 20 -9.04 14.35 9.68
CA ASP A 20 -10.41 14.83 9.65
C ASP A 20 -10.76 15.47 8.30
N LYS A 21 -9.91 16.40 7.82
CA LYS A 21 -10.07 17.03 6.51
C LYS A 21 -10.13 16.01 5.38
N ILE A 22 -9.22 15.03 5.37
CA ILE A 22 -9.16 13.99 4.32
C ILE A 22 -10.44 13.14 4.34
N ILE A 23 -10.92 12.76 5.52
CA ILE A 23 -12.15 11.98 5.69
C ILE A 23 -13.36 12.78 5.15
N GLU A 24 -13.51 14.03 5.55
CA GLU A 24 -14.59 14.90 5.07
C GLU A 24 -14.52 15.11 3.55
N GLU A 25 -13.36 15.47 3.02
CA GLU A 25 -13.17 15.71 1.59
C GLU A 25 -13.32 14.43 0.74
N SER A 26 -13.19 13.24 1.34
CA SER A 26 -13.41 11.97 0.65
C SER A 26 -14.85 11.82 0.15
N THR A 27 -15.81 12.50 0.78
CA THR A 27 -17.22 12.54 0.38
C THR A 27 -17.45 13.16 -1.00
N GLN A 28 -16.52 14.01 -1.45
CA GLN A 28 -16.59 14.68 -2.74
C GLN A 28 -16.12 13.80 -3.91
N ILE A 29 -15.65 12.58 -3.62
CA ILE A 29 -15.13 11.65 -4.62
C ILE A 29 -15.89 10.34 -4.52
N ASP A 30 -16.86 10.13 -5.40
CA ASP A 30 -17.76 8.96 -5.37
C ASP A 30 -17.03 7.62 -5.43
N THR A 31 -15.87 7.59 -6.10
CA THR A 31 -15.06 6.36 -6.24
C THR A 31 -14.22 6.04 -5.00
N VAL A 32 -14.14 6.93 -4.01
CA VAL A 32 -13.51 6.66 -2.72
C VAL A 32 -14.55 6.03 -1.79
N GLU A 33 -14.50 4.72 -1.63
CA GLU A 33 -15.43 3.97 -0.80
C GLU A 33 -14.87 3.62 0.59
N THR A 34 -13.55 3.58 0.71
CA THR A 34 -12.87 3.02 1.88
C THR A 34 -11.75 3.93 2.38
N ILE A 35 -11.71 4.14 3.68
CA ILE A 35 -10.60 4.78 4.40
C ILE A 35 -9.78 3.68 5.09
N GLY A 36 -8.48 3.63 4.77
CA GLY A 36 -7.56 2.65 5.37
C GLY A 36 -6.63 3.32 6.38
N PHE A 37 -6.67 2.86 7.62
CA PHE A 37 -5.77 3.30 8.68
C PHE A 37 -4.56 2.37 8.73
N SER A 38 -3.39 2.95 8.51
CA SER A 38 -2.11 2.27 8.53
C SER A 38 -1.03 3.23 9.04
N GLY A 39 0.21 2.82 9.05
CA GLY A 39 1.30 3.70 9.43
C GLY A 39 2.42 2.93 10.10
N GLY A 40 3.00 3.45 11.20
CA GLY A 40 3.87 2.67 12.07
C GLY A 40 3.07 1.53 12.71
N GLU A 41 2.25 1.88 13.69
CA GLU A 41 1.25 1.00 14.31
C GLU A 41 0.06 1.88 14.80
N PRO A 42 -1.11 1.79 14.18
CA PRO A 42 -2.25 2.65 14.51
C PRO A 42 -2.74 2.50 15.95
N PHE A 43 -2.63 1.31 16.53
CA PHE A 43 -3.06 1.04 17.90
C PHE A 43 -2.19 1.67 18.98
N LEU A 44 -1.07 2.31 18.64
CA LEU A 44 -0.32 3.16 19.59
C LEU A 44 -1.07 4.47 19.89
N GLU A 45 -1.91 4.93 18.96
CA GLU A 45 -2.77 6.10 19.11
C GLU A 45 -4.25 5.68 19.20
N TYR A 46 -4.53 4.72 20.08
CA TYR A 46 -5.78 3.97 20.12
C TYR A 46 -7.05 4.84 20.17
N GLN A 47 -7.07 5.86 21.04
CA GLN A 47 -8.25 6.73 21.17
C GLN A 47 -8.50 7.55 19.89
N SER A 48 -7.43 8.02 19.25
CA SER A 48 -7.53 8.72 17.98
C SER A 48 -8.03 7.75 16.89
N LEU A 49 -7.49 6.52 16.83
CA LEU A 49 -7.95 5.51 15.87
C LEU A 49 -9.45 5.23 15.99
N ILE A 50 -9.97 5.07 17.22
CA ILE A 50 -11.41 4.87 17.46
C ILE A 50 -12.23 6.08 16.96
N SER A 51 -11.77 7.31 17.23
CA SER A 51 -12.42 8.53 16.76
C SER A 51 -12.48 8.58 15.24
N GLU A 52 -11.35 8.31 14.58
CA GLU A 52 -11.24 8.37 13.12
C GLU A 52 -12.03 7.27 12.41
N ILE A 53 -12.12 6.07 13.00
CA ILE A 53 -13.02 5.01 12.51
C ILE A 53 -14.47 5.49 12.55
N LYS A 54 -14.92 6.03 13.70
CA LYS A 54 -16.28 6.59 13.85
C LYS A 54 -16.54 7.70 12.85
N HIS A 55 -15.57 8.60 12.65
CA HIS A 55 -15.67 9.69 11.69
C HIS A 55 -15.83 9.16 10.26
N ALA A 56 -14.98 8.24 9.80
CA ALA A 56 -15.11 7.62 8.49
C ALA A 56 -16.47 6.97 8.28
N LYS A 57 -17.01 6.29 9.30
CA LYS A 57 -18.36 5.69 9.25
C LYS A 57 -19.45 6.74 9.19
N SER A 58 -19.32 7.84 9.94
CA SER A 58 -20.33 8.91 9.98
C SER A 58 -20.55 9.58 8.62
N VAL A 59 -19.47 9.62 7.78
CA VAL A 59 -19.52 10.15 6.42
C VAL A 59 -19.81 9.06 5.36
N GLY A 60 -20.24 7.86 5.78
CA GLY A 60 -20.66 6.77 4.90
C GLY A 60 -19.51 5.97 4.26
N LYS A 61 -18.28 6.11 4.72
CA LYS A 61 -17.13 5.34 4.20
C LYS A 61 -16.95 4.04 4.97
N LYS A 62 -16.40 3.02 4.31
CA LYS A 62 -15.87 1.83 4.98
C LYS A 62 -14.55 2.19 5.68
N ALA A 63 -14.32 1.58 6.84
CA ALA A 63 -13.10 1.74 7.62
C ALA A 63 -12.36 0.42 7.70
N ILE A 64 -11.08 0.40 7.31
CA ILE A 64 -10.20 -0.76 7.45
C ILE A 64 -8.92 -0.35 8.18
N CYS A 65 -8.32 -1.28 8.93
CA CYS A 65 -7.10 -0.99 9.68
C CYS A 65 -6.08 -2.11 9.53
N THR A 66 -4.78 -1.75 9.44
CA THR A 66 -3.68 -2.71 9.45
C THR A 66 -2.90 -2.58 10.76
N SER A 67 -2.67 -3.70 11.45
CA SER A 67 -1.97 -3.75 12.73
C SER A 67 -0.99 -4.92 12.82
N ASN A 68 0.04 -4.78 13.63
CA ASN A 68 0.93 -5.90 13.98
C ASN A 68 0.36 -6.79 15.11
N GLY A 69 -0.74 -6.41 15.76
CA GLY A 69 -1.42 -7.18 16.79
C GLY A 69 -0.74 -7.20 18.17
N PHE A 70 0.18 -6.29 18.45
CA PHE A 70 0.92 -6.26 19.74
C PHE A 70 0.00 -6.16 20.96
N TRP A 71 -1.20 -5.65 20.79
CA TRP A 71 -2.20 -5.38 21.83
C TRP A 71 -2.99 -6.62 22.28
N GLY A 72 -2.93 -7.74 21.56
CA GLY A 72 -3.63 -8.99 21.89
C GLY A 72 -3.01 -9.76 23.08
N VAL A 73 -2.62 -9.05 24.14
CA VAL A 73 -1.83 -9.60 25.27
C VAL A 73 -2.51 -10.76 26.00
N THR A 74 -3.82 -10.64 26.22
CA THR A 74 -4.68 -11.70 26.75
C THR A 74 -5.95 -11.79 25.91
N TYR A 75 -6.68 -12.90 26.02
CA TYR A 75 -7.94 -13.05 25.30
C TYR A 75 -8.96 -11.97 25.70
N ASP A 76 -9.13 -11.72 27.01
CA ASP A 76 -10.06 -10.70 27.52
C ASP A 76 -9.72 -9.30 26.97
N ARG A 77 -8.43 -8.96 26.94
CA ARG A 77 -8.00 -7.66 26.37
C ARG A 77 -8.22 -7.59 24.86
N ALA A 78 -7.97 -8.67 24.13
CA ALA A 78 -8.26 -8.76 22.71
C ALA A 78 -9.75 -8.62 22.42
N LEU A 79 -10.58 -9.28 23.24
CA LEU A 79 -12.05 -9.22 23.10
C LEU A 79 -12.60 -7.82 23.38
N GLU A 80 -12.10 -7.13 24.39
CA GLU A 80 -12.43 -5.74 24.70
C GLU A 80 -12.11 -4.83 23.50
N ILE A 81 -10.87 -4.86 23.01
CA ILE A 81 -10.40 -4.02 21.88
C ILE A 81 -11.19 -4.35 20.59
N VAL A 82 -11.37 -5.63 20.28
CA VAL A 82 -12.14 -6.05 19.09
C VAL A 82 -13.58 -5.57 19.18
N SER A 83 -14.21 -5.62 20.37
CA SER A 83 -15.55 -5.09 20.58
C SER A 83 -15.61 -3.59 20.33
N GLU A 84 -14.68 -2.83 20.90
CA GLU A 84 -14.64 -1.36 20.77
C GLU A 84 -14.42 -0.92 19.32
N ILE A 85 -13.48 -1.56 18.56
CA ILE A 85 -13.23 -1.20 17.15
C ILE A 85 -14.40 -1.60 16.27
N GLN A 86 -15.09 -2.70 16.56
CA GLN A 86 -16.31 -3.10 15.86
C GLN A 86 -17.45 -2.14 16.13
N GLU A 87 -17.68 -1.75 17.40
CA GLU A 87 -18.67 -0.74 17.79
C GLU A 87 -18.39 0.62 17.17
N ALA A 88 -17.10 0.96 17.00
CA ALA A 88 -16.69 2.16 16.25
C ALA A 88 -17.02 2.07 14.75
N GLY A 89 -17.24 0.86 14.23
CA GLY A 89 -17.62 0.60 12.85
C GLY A 89 -16.48 0.12 11.94
N LEU A 90 -15.43 -0.48 12.49
CA LEU A 90 -14.36 -1.06 11.66
C LEU A 90 -14.95 -2.22 10.82
N ASP A 91 -14.78 -2.15 9.51
CA ASP A 91 -15.28 -3.16 8.57
C ASP A 91 -14.32 -4.34 8.40
N ARG A 92 -13.02 -4.13 8.59
CA ARG A 92 -11.99 -5.18 8.48
C ARG A 92 -10.71 -4.82 9.20
N LEU A 93 -10.13 -5.80 9.86
CA LEU A 93 -8.80 -5.74 10.46
C LEU A 93 -7.82 -6.60 9.65
N SER A 94 -6.71 -6.01 9.19
CA SER A 94 -5.61 -6.74 8.53
C SER A 94 -4.47 -6.90 9.52
N LEU A 95 -4.05 -8.15 9.79
CA LEU A 95 -2.94 -8.44 10.71
C LEU A 95 -1.65 -8.73 9.95
N SER A 96 -0.58 -8.07 10.35
CA SER A 96 0.77 -8.35 9.83
C SER A 96 1.39 -9.50 10.60
N VAL A 97 1.44 -10.70 10.02
CA VAL A 97 1.95 -11.91 10.67
C VAL A 97 3.01 -12.56 9.79
N ASP A 98 4.26 -12.40 10.14
CA ASP A 98 5.40 -13.01 9.45
C ASP A 98 6.58 -13.22 10.39
N GLN A 99 7.66 -13.78 9.87
CA GLN A 99 8.86 -14.07 10.66
C GLN A 99 9.52 -12.84 11.28
N PHE A 100 9.30 -11.65 10.72
CA PHE A 100 9.86 -10.39 11.19
C PHE A 100 9.02 -9.79 12.32
N HIS A 101 7.70 -9.88 12.22
CA HIS A 101 6.77 -9.46 13.27
C HIS A 101 6.82 -10.44 14.44
N GLY A 102 6.97 -11.74 14.17
CA GLY A 102 7.10 -12.78 15.20
C GLY A 102 8.34 -12.67 16.09
N GLU A 103 9.28 -11.78 15.82
CA GLU A 103 10.38 -11.45 16.73
C GLU A 103 9.92 -10.53 17.89
N TYR A 104 8.83 -9.79 17.70
CA TYR A 104 8.33 -8.78 18.65
C TYR A 104 6.92 -9.07 19.15
N VAL A 105 6.12 -9.81 18.40
CA VAL A 105 4.73 -10.14 18.72
C VAL A 105 4.61 -11.66 18.77
N SER A 106 4.26 -12.19 19.94
CA SER A 106 4.09 -13.64 20.09
C SER A 106 2.87 -14.16 19.36
N VAL A 107 2.91 -15.43 18.96
CA VAL A 107 1.79 -16.11 18.29
C VAL A 107 0.53 -16.09 19.15
N ASP A 108 0.65 -16.20 20.47
CA ASP A 108 -0.49 -16.16 21.39
C ASP A 108 -1.28 -14.86 21.31
N ARG A 109 -0.62 -13.72 21.07
CA ARG A 109 -1.31 -12.44 20.87
C ARG A 109 -2.18 -12.47 19.61
N ILE A 110 -1.66 -13.05 18.54
CA ILE A 110 -2.41 -13.20 17.28
C ILE A 110 -3.58 -14.17 17.48
N LYS A 111 -3.36 -15.30 18.17
CA LYS A 111 -4.45 -16.24 18.53
C LYS A 111 -5.58 -15.55 19.28
N ASN A 112 -5.25 -14.76 20.31
CA ASN A 112 -6.23 -14.04 21.10
C ASN A 112 -7.07 -13.10 20.20
N ILE A 113 -6.43 -12.37 19.28
CA ILE A 113 -7.12 -11.47 18.37
C ILE A 113 -8.02 -12.24 17.40
N LEU A 114 -7.52 -13.32 16.80
CA LEU A 114 -8.30 -14.12 15.85
C LEU A 114 -9.52 -14.75 16.51
N ARG A 115 -9.38 -15.30 17.73
CA ARG A 115 -10.50 -15.84 18.53
C ARG A 115 -11.52 -14.77 18.86
N ALA A 116 -11.07 -13.62 19.37
CA ALA A 116 -11.95 -12.49 19.68
C ALA A 116 -12.68 -11.97 18.43
N SER A 117 -11.98 -11.85 17.31
CA SER A 117 -12.57 -11.42 16.04
C SER A 117 -13.59 -12.41 15.50
N SER A 118 -13.31 -13.71 15.61
CA SER A 118 -14.28 -14.77 15.26
C SER A 118 -15.53 -14.70 16.12
N GLU A 119 -15.39 -14.54 17.44
CA GLU A 119 -16.53 -14.40 18.36
C GLU A 119 -17.40 -13.19 18.03
N LYS A 120 -16.77 -12.06 17.70
CA LYS A 120 -17.47 -10.82 17.34
C LYS A 120 -17.86 -10.74 15.87
N SER A 121 -17.50 -11.73 15.06
CA SER A 121 -17.72 -11.70 13.59
C SER A 121 -17.10 -10.48 12.91
N LEU A 122 -15.97 -9.97 13.43
CA LEU A 122 -15.17 -8.95 12.76
C LEU A 122 -14.33 -9.61 11.67
N PRO A 123 -14.46 -9.19 10.39
CA PRO A 123 -13.62 -9.72 9.31
C PRO A 123 -12.14 -9.44 9.54
N VAL A 124 -11.31 -10.50 9.47
CA VAL A 124 -9.86 -10.39 9.59
C VAL A 124 -9.20 -11.03 8.38
N ASP A 125 -8.10 -10.44 7.92
CA ASP A 125 -7.16 -11.09 7.00
C ASP A 125 -5.73 -11.00 7.54
N ILE A 126 -4.84 -11.84 7.00
CA ILE A 126 -3.42 -11.90 7.38
C ILE A 126 -2.56 -11.57 6.17
N GLY A 127 -1.65 -10.60 6.35
CA GLY A 127 -0.60 -10.27 5.41
C GLY A 127 0.77 -10.73 5.91
N SER A 128 1.55 -11.41 5.08
CA SER A 128 2.90 -11.85 5.41
C SER A 128 3.93 -11.44 4.37
N VAL A 129 5.05 -10.90 4.84
CA VAL A 129 6.24 -10.67 4.01
C VAL A 129 7.13 -11.90 4.06
N ILE A 130 7.53 -12.41 2.90
CA ILE A 130 8.30 -13.65 2.78
C ILE A 130 9.67 -13.44 2.14
N THR A 131 10.66 -14.20 2.60
CA THR A 131 11.97 -14.40 1.99
C THR A 131 12.13 -15.87 1.59
N LYS A 132 13.29 -16.25 1.05
CA LYS A 132 13.57 -17.67 0.74
C LYS A 132 13.48 -18.57 1.97
N ASN A 133 14.02 -18.11 3.12
CA ASN A 133 13.89 -18.84 4.36
C ASN A 133 12.51 -18.59 4.99
N ARG A 134 11.65 -19.61 4.96
CA ARG A 134 10.28 -19.58 5.50
C ARG A 134 10.04 -20.45 6.71
N SER A 135 11.11 -21.00 7.30
CA SER A 135 10.99 -21.96 8.39
C SER A 135 10.30 -21.40 9.63
N LYS A 136 10.57 -20.13 9.97
CA LYS A 136 9.90 -19.44 11.09
C LYS A 136 8.42 -19.17 10.78
N LEU A 137 8.11 -18.75 9.54
CA LEU A 137 6.73 -18.48 9.12
C LEU A 137 5.89 -19.75 9.14
N ALA A 138 6.44 -20.88 8.67
CA ALA A 138 5.75 -22.16 8.71
C ALA A 138 5.38 -22.56 10.16
N ARG A 139 6.31 -22.41 11.10
CA ARG A 139 6.01 -22.67 12.53
C ARG A 139 4.91 -21.77 13.07
N ILE A 140 4.95 -20.47 12.75
CA ILE A 140 3.90 -19.52 13.18
C ILE A 140 2.54 -20.01 12.67
N PHE A 141 2.45 -20.45 11.41
CA PHE A 141 1.21 -20.94 10.85
C PHE A 141 0.78 -22.31 11.38
N ASP A 142 1.71 -23.19 11.66
CA ASP A 142 1.40 -24.46 12.35
C ASP A 142 0.78 -24.19 13.73
N GLU A 143 1.31 -23.21 14.47
CA GLU A 143 0.76 -22.79 15.77
C GLU A 143 -0.59 -22.08 15.65
N LEU A 144 -0.87 -21.37 14.56
CA LEU A 144 -2.13 -20.64 14.30
C LEU A 144 -3.19 -21.48 13.58
N ALA A 145 -2.91 -22.73 13.23
CA ALA A 145 -3.71 -23.51 12.28
C ALA A 145 -5.22 -23.55 12.61
N GLU A 146 -5.57 -23.67 13.90
CA GLU A 146 -6.96 -23.70 14.36
C GLU A 146 -7.67 -22.34 14.19
N GLU A 147 -6.98 -21.25 14.51
CA GLU A 147 -7.54 -19.90 14.44
C GLU A 147 -7.58 -19.33 13.02
N MET A 148 -6.80 -19.91 12.11
CA MET A 148 -6.76 -19.49 10.71
C MET A 148 -7.86 -20.09 9.82
N VAL A 149 -8.73 -20.92 10.37
CA VAL A 149 -9.86 -21.48 9.61
C VAL A 149 -10.74 -20.34 9.08
N ASN A 150 -10.87 -20.25 7.75
CA ASN A 150 -11.60 -19.18 7.04
C ASN A 150 -10.99 -17.76 7.15
N VAL A 151 -9.75 -17.62 7.60
CA VAL A 151 -9.04 -16.33 7.58
C VAL A 151 -8.25 -16.20 6.27
N PRO A 152 -8.57 -15.23 5.40
CA PRO A 152 -7.80 -15.00 4.18
C PRO A 152 -6.34 -14.66 4.50
N HIS A 153 -5.43 -15.23 3.72
CA HIS A 153 -3.99 -15.01 3.90
C HIS A 153 -3.32 -14.62 2.60
N TYR A 154 -2.53 -13.55 2.63
CA TYR A 154 -1.77 -13.03 1.51
C TYR A 154 -0.28 -13.05 1.80
N THR A 155 0.52 -13.39 0.81
CA THR A 155 1.98 -13.31 0.90
C THR A 155 2.54 -12.31 -0.10
N ALA A 156 3.51 -11.53 0.32
CA ALA A 156 4.29 -10.65 -0.55
C ALA A 156 5.79 -10.93 -0.38
N ALA A 157 6.52 -11.05 -1.48
CA ALA A 157 7.98 -11.16 -1.41
C ALA A 157 8.59 -9.88 -0.82
N CYS A 158 9.58 -10.06 0.06
CA CYS A 158 10.27 -8.96 0.73
C CYS A 158 10.96 -8.05 -0.29
N LEU A 159 10.50 -6.81 -0.42
CA LEU A 159 11.12 -5.80 -1.25
C LEU A 159 12.41 -5.26 -0.59
N PRO A 160 13.48 -4.99 -1.36
CA PRO A 160 14.71 -4.39 -0.85
C PRO A 160 14.54 -2.88 -0.63
N VAL A 161 13.63 -2.49 0.28
CA VAL A 161 13.30 -1.10 0.64
C VAL A 161 13.13 -0.96 2.15
N GLY A 162 13.21 0.28 2.67
CA GLY A 162 13.10 0.55 4.09
C GLY A 162 14.09 -0.28 4.91
N ASN A 163 13.63 -0.91 5.98
CA ASN A 163 14.49 -1.72 6.85
C ASN A 163 15.08 -2.95 6.12
N ALA A 164 14.36 -3.51 5.15
CA ALA A 164 14.85 -4.66 4.39
C ALA A 164 16.10 -4.35 3.55
N TYR A 165 16.28 -3.10 3.13
CA TYR A 165 17.44 -2.69 2.34
C TYR A 165 18.77 -2.92 3.05
N THR A 166 18.80 -2.74 4.38
CA THR A 166 19.99 -2.88 5.22
C THR A 166 20.04 -4.17 6.02
N GLN A 167 18.91 -4.82 6.27
CA GLN A 167 18.81 -5.94 7.21
C GLN A 167 18.67 -7.31 6.52
N ILE A 168 18.27 -7.34 5.24
CA ILE A 168 18.07 -8.60 4.51
C ILE A 168 19.19 -8.80 3.50
N ASP A 169 19.86 -9.95 3.59
CA ASP A 169 20.83 -10.33 2.59
C ASP A 169 20.13 -10.53 1.22
N LYS A 170 20.76 -10.03 0.16
CA LYS A 170 20.23 -10.15 -1.20
C LYS A 170 20.04 -11.60 -1.64
N SER A 171 20.82 -12.54 -1.09
CA SER A 171 20.67 -13.98 -1.36
C SER A 171 19.38 -14.55 -0.82
N ASP A 172 18.78 -13.94 0.23
CA ASP A 172 17.51 -14.35 0.82
C ASP A 172 16.28 -13.77 0.08
N LEU A 173 16.47 -12.80 -0.80
CA LEU A 173 15.38 -12.25 -1.59
C LEU A 173 14.88 -13.27 -2.64
N ILE A 174 13.57 -13.30 -2.84
CA ILE A 174 12.91 -14.11 -3.88
C ILE A 174 12.82 -13.26 -5.13
N TYR A 175 13.65 -13.55 -6.13
CA TYR A 175 13.62 -12.85 -7.40
C TYR A 175 12.63 -13.51 -8.37
N ASP A 176 11.93 -12.70 -9.17
CA ASP A 176 11.04 -13.17 -10.23
C ASP A 176 11.81 -13.22 -11.56
N ASP A 177 12.17 -14.42 -12.00
CA ASP A 177 12.89 -14.63 -13.26
C ASP A 177 12.03 -14.31 -14.50
N TYR A 178 10.71 -14.18 -14.32
CA TYR A 178 9.74 -13.87 -15.38
C TYR A 178 9.23 -12.42 -15.31
N ILE A 179 9.91 -11.55 -14.57
CA ILE A 179 9.44 -10.19 -14.27
C ILE A 179 9.09 -9.38 -15.53
N PHE A 180 9.89 -9.49 -16.60
CA PHE A 180 9.69 -8.72 -17.83
C PHE A 180 8.43 -9.19 -18.61
N SER A 181 8.08 -10.47 -18.56
CA SER A 181 6.85 -10.98 -19.15
C SER A 181 5.60 -10.63 -18.31
N ARG A 182 5.78 -10.28 -17.05
CA ARG A 182 4.71 -9.92 -16.09
C ARG A 182 4.61 -8.42 -15.85
N ALA A 183 5.39 -7.60 -16.52
CA ALA A 183 5.45 -6.15 -16.34
C ALA A 183 4.23 -5.41 -16.95
N ASN A 184 3.08 -6.07 -16.99
CA ASN A 184 1.80 -5.58 -17.49
C ASN A 184 1.15 -4.56 -16.53
N ARG A 185 -0.12 -4.24 -16.77
CA ARG A 185 -0.91 -3.24 -16.01
C ARG A 185 -0.74 -3.36 -14.51
N CYS A 186 -0.66 -2.20 -13.86
CA CYS A 186 -0.65 -2.10 -12.40
C CYS A 186 -2.07 -1.87 -11.88
N PHE A 187 -2.58 -2.80 -11.07
CA PHE A 187 -3.88 -2.68 -10.43
C PHE A 187 -3.81 -1.98 -9.07
N GLU A 188 -2.60 -1.82 -8.52
CA GLU A 188 -2.37 -1.19 -7.20
C GLU A 188 -2.42 0.35 -7.24
N THR A 189 -2.45 0.96 -8.42
CA THR A 189 -2.58 2.41 -8.57
C THR A 189 -4.04 2.90 -8.41
N THR A 190 -4.80 2.25 -7.51
CA THR A 190 -6.19 2.61 -7.18
C THR A 190 -6.32 3.26 -5.82
N TYR A 191 -5.22 3.48 -5.12
CA TYR A 191 -5.20 4.06 -3.79
C TYR A 191 -4.67 5.48 -3.81
N PHE A 192 -5.12 6.28 -2.83
CA PHE A 192 -4.36 7.44 -2.37
C PHE A 192 -3.64 7.04 -1.10
N ALA A 193 -2.33 6.85 -1.19
CA ALA A 193 -1.50 6.70 -0.02
C ALA A 193 -1.03 8.08 0.43
N ILE A 194 -1.52 8.53 1.58
CA ILE A 194 -1.20 9.82 2.15
C ILE A 194 -0.23 9.61 3.30
N PHE A 195 0.94 10.22 3.22
CA PHE A 195 2.03 10.05 4.17
C PHE A 195 1.95 11.09 5.30
N PRO A 196 2.63 10.87 6.44
CA PRO A 196 2.57 11.78 7.59
C PRO A 196 2.94 13.23 7.26
N ASN A 197 3.80 13.46 6.27
CA ASN A 197 4.19 14.79 5.78
C ASN A 197 3.16 15.41 4.80
N GLY A 198 2.04 14.74 4.58
CA GLY A 198 0.97 15.17 3.67
C GLY A 198 1.18 14.80 2.20
N ASP A 199 2.30 14.20 1.82
CA ASP A 199 2.55 13.78 0.44
C ASP A 199 1.62 12.64 0.02
N VAL A 200 1.12 12.72 -1.22
CA VAL A 200 0.13 11.78 -1.77
C VAL A 200 0.72 11.04 -2.96
N TYR A 201 0.59 9.72 -2.92
CA TYR A 201 1.06 8.78 -3.95
C TYR A 201 -0.06 7.84 -4.41
N PRO A 202 0.04 7.24 -5.61
CA PRO A 202 -1.03 6.42 -6.19
C PRO A 202 -1.13 5.00 -5.65
N CYS A 203 -0.25 4.59 -4.74
CA CYS A 203 -0.25 3.27 -4.13
C CYS A 203 0.42 3.27 -2.76
N CYS A 204 0.08 2.27 -1.93
CA CYS A 204 0.64 2.09 -0.59
C CYS A 204 2.05 1.46 -0.56
N SER A 205 2.61 1.08 -1.71
CA SER A 205 3.96 0.52 -1.77
C SER A 205 5.01 1.62 -1.73
N GLN A 206 6.07 1.43 -0.92
CA GLN A 206 7.28 2.27 -0.97
C GLN A 206 7.84 2.41 -2.40
N ALA A 207 7.60 1.42 -3.26
CA ALA A 207 8.00 1.48 -4.66
C ALA A 207 7.33 2.62 -5.43
N GLY A 208 6.10 3.00 -5.06
CA GLY A 208 5.37 4.12 -5.65
C GLY A 208 5.71 5.48 -5.08
N ALA A 209 6.47 5.54 -3.97
CA ALA A 209 6.87 6.80 -3.33
C ALA A 209 8.09 7.42 -4.05
N THR A 210 7.91 7.75 -5.31
CA THR A 210 8.94 8.37 -6.19
C THR A 210 8.40 9.67 -6.76
N GLU A 211 9.29 10.61 -7.06
CA GLU A 211 8.89 11.95 -7.53
C GLU A 211 7.98 11.94 -8.78
N PRO A 212 8.24 11.10 -9.82
CA PRO A 212 7.37 11.05 -11.01
C PRO A 212 5.94 10.54 -10.73
N LEU A 213 5.73 9.85 -9.61
CA LEU A 213 4.43 9.32 -9.20
C LEU A 213 3.78 10.15 -8.08
N LYS A 214 4.44 11.16 -7.55
CA LYS A 214 3.86 12.05 -6.54
C LYS A 214 2.70 12.83 -7.15
N ILE A 215 1.54 12.75 -6.49
CA ILE A 215 0.31 13.43 -6.93
C ILE A 215 0.29 14.88 -6.44
N GLY A 216 0.75 15.11 -5.22
CA GLY A 216 0.82 16.42 -4.55
C GLY A 216 0.89 16.29 -3.04
N ASN A 217 0.38 17.29 -2.33
CA ASN A 217 0.37 17.33 -0.87
C ASN A 217 -0.98 17.87 -0.35
N VAL A 218 -1.53 17.25 0.71
CA VAL A 218 -2.84 17.62 1.30
C VAL A 218 -2.88 19.00 1.93
N GLN A 219 -1.71 19.60 2.19
CA GLN A 219 -1.63 20.98 2.68
C GLN A 219 -1.83 22.00 1.56
N GLU A 220 -1.48 21.63 0.31
CA GLU A 220 -1.52 22.53 -0.85
C GLU A 220 -2.82 22.37 -1.65
N TYR A 221 -3.43 21.18 -1.61
CA TYR A 221 -4.56 20.83 -2.44
C TYR A 221 -5.68 20.18 -1.64
N THR A 222 -6.91 20.36 -2.09
CA THR A 222 -8.04 19.53 -1.66
C THR A 222 -7.91 18.11 -2.22
N LEU A 223 -8.61 17.15 -1.61
CA LEU A 223 -8.60 15.77 -2.10
C LEU A 223 -9.16 15.66 -3.53
N GLU A 224 -10.16 16.47 -3.88
CA GLU A 224 -10.66 16.58 -5.26
C GLU A 224 -9.59 17.12 -6.22
N GLY A 225 -8.84 18.15 -5.81
CA GLY A 225 -7.71 18.68 -6.58
C GLY A 225 -6.62 17.64 -6.80
N LEU A 226 -6.31 16.84 -5.76
CA LEU A 226 -5.39 15.71 -5.87
C LEU A 226 -5.94 14.60 -6.79
N TYR A 227 -7.24 14.34 -6.76
CA TYR A 227 -7.87 13.37 -7.65
C TYR A 227 -7.79 13.82 -9.13
N ARG A 228 -7.95 15.10 -9.41
CA ARG A 228 -7.73 15.64 -10.75
C ARG A 228 -6.28 15.50 -11.20
N LYS A 229 -5.31 15.81 -10.32
CA LYS A 229 -3.87 15.60 -10.57
C LYS A 229 -3.52 14.13 -10.82
N TYR A 230 -4.07 13.22 -10.03
CA TYR A 230 -3.93 11.78 -10.22
C TYR A 230 -4.39 11.35 -11.63
N ASN A 231 -5.57 11.77 -12.03
CA ASN A 231 -6.13 11.43 -13.35
C ASN A 231 -5.36 12.07 -14.53
N SER A 232 -4.68 13.19 -14.30
CA SER A 232 -3.87 13.87 -15.32
C SER A 232 -2.40 13.42 -15.36
N ASN A 233 -1.92 12.68 -14.35
CA ASN A 233 -0.54 12.21 -14.32
C ASN A 233 -0.33 11.10 -15.37
N MET A 234 0.49 11.38 -16.38
CA MET A 234 0.73 10.45 -17.50
C MET A 234 1.39 9.14 -17.05
N ASN A 235 2.29 9.17 -16.08
CA ASN A 235 2.92 7.96 -15.56
C ASN A 235 1.89 7.03 -14.91
N ILE A 236 0.96 7.58 -14.13
CA ILE A 236 -0.13 6.80 -13.51
C ILE A 236 -1.06 6.23 -14.58
N ARG A 237 -1.41 7.02 -15.60
CA ARG A 237 -2.26 6.56 -16.71
C ARG A 237 -1.63 5.41 -17.48
N ILE A 238 -0.35 5.54 -17.84
CA ILE A 238 0.41 4.47 -18.52
C ILE A 238 0.51 3.22 -17.66
N LEU A 239 0.81 3.36 -16.36
CA LEU A 239 0.83 2.21 -15.44
C LEU A 239 -0.50 1.47 -15.40
N LYS A 240 -1.62 2.17 -15.47
CA LYS A 240 -2.98 1.57 -15.46
C LYS A 240 -3.35 0.93 -16.80
N SER A 241 -2.95 1.52 -17.92
CA SER A 241 -3.33 1.05 -19.27
C SER A 241 -2.38 -0.02 -19.82
N GLU A 242 -1.08 0.18 -19.71
CA GLU A 242 -0.04 -0.63 -20.34
C GLU A 242 0.92 -1.27 -19.32
N GLY A 243 1.01 -0.69 -18.13
CA GLY A 243 1.92 -1.14 -17.09
C GLY A 243 3.36 -0.73 -17.33
N LEU A 244 4.28 -1.46 -16.71
CA LEU A 244 5.72 -1.22 -16.87
C LEU A 244 6.24 -1.62 -18.25
N ASN A 245 5.48 -2.40 -19.01
CA ASN A 245 5.85 -2.80 -20.39
C ASN A 245 6.10 -1.59 -21.29
N TRP A 246 5.30 -0.52 -21.15
CA TRP A 246 5.51 0.70 -21.93
C TRP A 246 6.92 1.28 -21.71
N TYR A 247 7.36 1.36 -20.45
CA TYR A 247 8.68 1.87 -20.07
C TYR A 247 9.80 0.95 -20.55
N LEU A 248 9.63 -0.36 -20.43
CA LEU A 248 10.61 -1.35 -20.88
C LEU A 248 10.77 -1.34 -22.40
N ASN A 249 9.67 -1.32 -23.14
CA ASN A 249 9.70 -1.22 -24.61
C ASN A 249 10.38 0.08 -25.07
N LEU A 250 10.10 1.18 -24.37
CA LEU A 250 10.74 2.45 -24.68
C LEU A 250 12.24 2.40 -24.33
N ALA A 251 12.61 1.87 -23.16
CA ALA A 251 14.00 1.70 -22.77
C ALA A 251 14.79 0.88 -23.80
N GLU A 252 14.19 -0.21 -24.31
CA GLU A 252 14.80 -1.02 -25.38
C GLU A 252 14.96 -0.21 -26.67
N LYS A 253 13.91 0.52 -27.08
CA LYS A 253 13.91 1.35 -28.30
C LYS A 253 15.00 2.42 -28.29
N ILE A 254 15.25 3.06 -27.14
CA ILE A 254 16.28 4.11 -27.02
C ILE A 254 17.66 3.57 -26.60
N GLY A 255 17.81 2.24 -26.49
CA GLY A 255 19.07 1.60 -26.13
C GLY A 255 19.42 1.66 -24.63
N TYR A 256 18.47 1.98 -23.76
CA TYR A 256 18.66 2.07 -22.31
C TYR A 256 18.60 0.68 -21.67
N ARG A 257 19.75 -0.02 -21.62
CA ARG A 257 19.82 -1.44 -21.20
C ARG A 257 19.91 -1.70 -19.71
N LYS A 258 20.02 -0.67 -18.87
CA LYS A 258 20.28 -0.78 -17.43
C LYS A 258 19.28 -1.70 -16.72
N PHE A 259 17.98 -1.56 -17.01
CA PHE A 259 16.93 -2.36 -16.34
C PHE A 259 17.00 -3.85 -16.68
N PHE A 260 17.49 -4.23 -17.84
CA PHE A 260 17.54 -5.63 -18.29
C PHE A 260 18.72 -6.41 -17.70
N ASN A 261 19.65 -5.73 -17.04
CA ASN A 261 20.85 -6.32 -16.43
C ASN A 261 20.71 -6.55 -14.92
N GLU A 262 19.54 -6.23 -14.33
CA GLU A 262 19.24 -6.39 -12.91
C GLU A 262 18.21 -7.49 -12.67
N LYS A 263 18.18 -8.03 -11.44
CA LYS A 263 17.13 -8.93 -10.95
C LYS A 263 16.17 -8.15 -10.06
N TYR A 264 14.90 -8.49 -10.16
CA TYR A 264 13.83 -7.83 -9.40
C TYR A 264 13.01 -8.85 -8.62
N VAL A 265 12.59 -8.45 -7.44
CA VAL A 265 11.75 -9.27 -6.56
C VAL A 265 10.33 -9.41 -7.15
N ASN A 266 9.78 -8.31 -7.63
CA ASN A 266 8.46 -8.25 -8.27
C ASN A 266 8.29 -6.97 -9.08
N LYS A 267 7.08 -6.74 -9.61
CA LYS A 267 6.75 -5.52 -10.38
C LYS A 267 6.97 -4.23 -9.60
N CYS A 268 6.76 -4.22 -8.29
CA CYS A 268 6.96 -3.01 -7.48
C CYS A 268 8.46 -2.65 -7.37
N ASP A 269 9.35 -3.63 -7.28
CA ASP A 269 10.80 -3.37 -7.28
C ASP A 269 11.28 -2.81 -8.63
N LEU A 270 10.81 -3.38 -9.73
CA LEU A 270 11.06 -2.84 -11.08
C LEU A 270 10.48 -1.42 -11.24
N CYS A 271 9.26 -1.18 -10.78
CA CYS A 271 8.60 0.12 -10.78
C CYS A 271 9.46 1.17 -10.08
N ARG A 272 9.90 0.87 -8.86
CA ARG A 272 10.78 1.75 -8.09
C ARG A 272 12.07 2.07 -8.85
N LYS A 273 12.69 1.07 -9.44
CA LYS A 273 13.95 1.27 -10.20
C LYS A 273 13.75 2.16 -11.42
N ILE A 274 12.67 1.98 -12.15
CA ILE A 274 12.34 2.81 -13.32
C ILE A 274 12.11 4.27 -12.89
N PHE A 275 11.19 4.50 -11.93
CA PHE A 275 10.80 5.86 -11.54
C PHE A 275 11.82 6.59 -10.65
N SER A 276 12.77 5.87 -10.05
CA SER A 276 13.89 6.47 -9.32
C SER A 276 15.08 6.80 -10.24
N ASP A 277 15.09 6.33 -11.48
CA ASP A 277 16.16 6.61 -12.43
C ASP A 277 15.94 7.97 -13.12
N LYS A 278 16.54 9.02 -12.54
CA LYS A 278 16.39 10.39 -13.03
C LYS A 278 16.85 10.56 -14.48
N GLN A 279 17.91 9.86 -14.89
CA GLN A 279 18.40 9.94 -16.26
C GLN A 279 17.36 9.39 -17.22
N PHE A 280 16.88 8.18 -16.97
CA PHE A 280 15.85 7.56 -17.80
C PHE A 280 14.57 8.40 -17.84
N MET A 281 14.07 8.88 -16.69
CA MET A 281 12.87 9.71 -16.65
C MET A 281 13.02 11.01 -17.44
N ASN A 282 14.19 11.62 -17.44
CA ASN A 282 14.45 12.80 -18.28
C ASN A 282 14.47 12.46 -19.78
N GLU A 283 15.11 11.33 -20.15
CA GLU A 283 15.19 10.89 -21.55
C GLU A 283 13.83 10.54 -22.14
N ILE A 284 12.89 9.99 -21.33
CA ILE A 284 11.55 9.62 -21.81
C ILE A 284 10.54 10.76 -21.80
N ASN A 285 10.85 11.90 -21.22
CA ASN A 285 9.90 13.01 -21.10
C ASN A 285 9.25 13.44 -22.43
N PRO A 286 9.99 13.56 -23.57
CA PRO A 286 9.37 13.86 -24.86
C PRO A 286 8.35 12.82 -25.32
N TYR A 287 8.55 11.55 -24.96
CA TYR A 287 7.62 10.47 -25.30
C TYR A 287 6.36 10.50 -24.43
N LEU A 288 6.47 10.91 -23.16
CA LEU A 288 5.31 11.13 -22.30
C LEU A 288 4.41 12.24 -22.84
N GLU A 289 4.99 13.35 -23.34
CA GLU A 289 4.23 14.42 -23.96
C GLU A 289 3.55 13.95 -25.28
N GLN A 290 4.21 13.14 -26.09
CA GLN A 290 3.58 12.56 -27.28
C GLN A 290 2.40 11.64 -26.91
N GLU A 291 2.50 10.83 -25.87
CA GLU A 291 1.36 10.01 -25.41
C GLU A 291 0.20 10.87 -24.91
N LYS A 292 0.48 11.96 -24.23
CA LYS A 292 -0.53 12.93 -23.79
C LYS A 292 -1.25 13.56 -25.00
N GLU A 293 -0.52 13.96 -26.03
CA GLU A 293 -1.09 14.50 -27.27
C GLU A 293 -1.99 13.49 -27.98
N LYS A 294 -1.58 12.21 -28.08
CA LYS A 294 -2.40 11.15 -28.66
C LYS A 294 -3.72 10.95 -27.91
N ILE A 295 -3.66 10.93 -26.56
CA ILE A 295 -4.87 10.80 -25.74
C ILE A 295 -5.80 11.98 -25.95
N TYR A 296 -5.25 13.20 -26.02
CA TYR A 296 -6.03 14.41 -26.24
C TYR A 296 -6.68 14.45 -27.64
N ALA A 297 -5.93 14.06 -28.67
CA ALA A 297 -6.45 13.97 -30.04
C ALA A 297 -7.62 12.95 -30.12
N LYS A 298 -7.46 11.78 -29.52
CA LYS A 298 -8.53 10.77 -29.45
C LYS A 298 -9.77 11.26 -28.73
N TYR A 299 -9.60 11.99 -27.63
CA TYR A 299 -10.73 12.61 -26.92
C TYR A 299 -11.49 13.62 -27.80
N LEU A 300 -10.78 14.48 -28.54
CA LEU A 300 -11.39 15.44 -29.44
C LEU A 300 -12.16 14.77 -30.60
N GLU A 301 -11.66 13.63 -31.11
CA GLU A 301 -12.36 12.85 -32.13
C GLU A 301 -13.68 12.28 -31.60
N THR A 302 -13.67 11.74 -30.36
CA THR A 302 -14.89 11.22 -29.73
C THR A 302 -15.93 12.31 -29.55
N VAL A 303 -15.53 13.47 -29.01
CA VAL A 303 -16.47 14.62 -28.83
C VAL A 303 -17.02 15.16 -30.14
N ARG A 304 -16.29 15.03 -31.26
CA ARG A 304 -16.76 15.43 -32.59
C ARG A 304 -17.77 14.44 -33.18
N ASN A 305 -17.63 13.16 -32.90
CA ASN A 305 -18.50 12.11 -33.42
C ASN A 305 -19.83 11.99 -32.67
N ASP A 306 -19.89 12.53 -31.45
CA ASP A 306 -21.10 12.57 -30.60
C ASP A 306 -21.97 13.80 -30.86
N LYS A 307 -21.61 14.65 -31.82
CA LYS A 307 -22.40 15.79 -32.33
C LYS A 307 -22.97 15.53 -33.73
#